data_447ef60c89ad55f58d64e58e2295bdcd
#
_entry.id   447ef60c89ad55f58d64e58e2295bdcd
#
_cell.length_a   1.000
_cell.length_b   1.000
_cell.length_c   1.000
_cell.angle_alpha   90.00
_cell.angle_beta   90.00
_cell.angle_gamma   90.00
#
_symmetry.space_group_name_H-M   'P 1'
#
loop_
_entity.id
_entity.type
_entity.pdbx_description
1 polymer ?
#
loop_
_entity_poly.entity_id
_entity_poly.type
_entity_poly.pdbx_seq_one_letter_code
_entity_poly.pdbx_strand_id
1 'polypeptide(L)'
;MAMPQLNKDLILSGNLKSQVALSLPNPAVFDYPEKILQFGTGVLLRGLCDYFVDKANRAGQFKGRVVLVKSTAKGGADAFDTQDGLFTHCIKGIDEGKQVEEYLVNASISRTLTASKEWDSILACAASPDMQIIISNTTEVGIQYVANDPISGGCPNSFPAKLVAFLHARWQHFNGASTAGMVIVPTELIINNGDVL
;
A
#
# COMPACT_ATOMS: atom_id res chain seq x y z
N MET A 1 -3.32 -22.54 24.67
CA MET A 1 -2.39 -21.42 24.41
C MET A 1 -2.96 -20.61 23.24
N ALA A 2 -3.01 -19.29 23.39
CA ALA A 2 -3.38 -18.42 22.25
C ALA A 2 -2.30 -18.59 21.17
N MET A 3 -2.72 -18.67 19.90
CA MET A 3 -1.78 -18.68 18.77
C MET A 3 -1.06 -17.33 18.73
N PRO A 4 0.25 -17.30 18.50
CA PRO A 4 0.98 -16.04 18.34
C PRO A 4 0.47 -15.31 17.11
N GLN A 5 0.29 -14.00 17.26
CA GLN A 5 -0.09 -13.14 16.15
C GLN A 5 1.10 -12.91 15.22
N LEU A 6 0.87 -12.95 13.91
CA LEU A 6 1.90 -12.62 12.93
C LEU A 6 2.36 -11.17 13.11
N ASN A 7 3.65 -10.95 13.30
CA ASN A 7 4.27 -9.64 13.43
C ASN A 7 5.75 -9.70 13.03
N LYS A 8 6.40 -8.54 12.94
CA LYS A 8 7.81 -8.42 12.56
C LYS A 8 8.72 -9.20 13.52
N ASP A 9 8.50 -9.10 14.82
CA ASP A 9 9.34 -9.77 15.83
C ASP A 9 9.27 -11.29 15.68
N LEU A 10 8.10 -11.83 15.39
CA LEU A 10 7.93 -13.26 15.16
C LEU A 10 8.71 -13.74 13.93
N ILE A 11 8.74 -12.93 12.86
CA ILE A 11 9.54 -13.23 11.66
C ILE A 11 11.03 -13.18 11.98
N LEU A 12 11.49 -12.12 12.67
CA LEU A 12 12.91 -11.91 13.00
C LEU A 12 13.45 -12.96 13.97
N SER A 13 12.61 -13.45 14.89
CA SER A 13 13.02 -14.46 15.87
C SER A 13 13.27 -15.85 15.26
N GLY A 14 12.76 -16.09 14.05
CA GLY A 14 12.78 -17.42 13.42
C GLY A 14 11.92 -18.48 14.12
N ASN A 15 11.10 -18.08 15.11
CA ASN A 15 10.29 -18.99 15.92
C ASN A 15 8.90 -19.26 15.36
N LEU A 16 8.62 -18.81 14.14
CA LEU A 16 7.33 -19.03 13.49
C LEU A 16 7.14 -20.52 13.21
N LYS A 17 6.15 -21.12 13.88
CA LYS A 17 5.70 -22.50 13.62
C LYS A 17 4.47 -22.47 12.75
N SER A 18 4.49 -23.19 11.64
CA SER A 18 3.36 -23.35 10.74
C SER A 18 3.13 -24.84 10.44
N GLN A 19 1.87 -25.22 10.25
CA GLN A 19 1.48 -26.56 9.82
C GLN A 19 1.64 -26.75 8.30
N VAL A 20 1.80 -25.67 7.57
CA VAL A 20 2.02 -25.65 6.12
C VAL A 20 3.37 -25.03 5.80
N ALA A 21 3.95 -25.40 4.67
CA ALA A 21 5.17 -24.75 4.17
C ALA A 21 4.87 -23.27 3.88
N LEU A 22 5.47 -22.38 4.67
CA LEU A 22 5.24 -20.95 4.62
C LEU A 22 6.50 -20.23 4.14
N SER A 23 6.40 -19.54 3.01
CA SER A 23 7.49 -18.72 2.50
C SER A 23 7.56 -17.39 3.26
N LEU A 24 8.63 -17.20 4.03
CA LEU A 24 8.87 -16.00 4.82
C LEU A 24 9.60 -14.93 3.98
N PRO A 25 9.40 -13.63 4.27
CA PRO A 25 10.16 -12.56 3.64
C PRO A 25 11.61 -12.56 4.14
N ASN A 26 12.53 -12.02 3.34
CA ASN A 26 13.87 -11.72 3.81
C ASN A 26 13.77 -10.58 4.84
N PRO A 27 14.39 -10.70 6.04
CA PRO A 27 14.38 -9.65 7.06
C PRO A 27 14.80 -8.26 6.57
N ALA A 28 15.68 -8.17 5.59
CA ALA A 28 16.12 -6.90 5.01
C ALA A 28 14.96 -6.06 4.43
N VAL A 29 13.81 -6.68 4.11
CA VAL A 29 12.64 -5.95 3.60
C VAL A 29 12.14 -4.89 4.59
N PHE A 30 12.32 -5.11 5.88
CA PHE A 30 11.84 -4.19 6.91
C PHE A 30 12.61 -2.85 6.92
N ASP A 31 13.79 -2.80 6.30
CA ASP A 31 14.64 -1.62 6.20
C ASP A 31 14.54 -0.94 4.82
N TYR A 32 13.72 -1.46 3.91
CA TYR A 32 13.54 -0.85 2.59
C TYR A 32 12.74 0.46 2.69
N PRO A 33 13.10 1.47 1.86
CA PRO A 33 12.41 2.75 1.83
C PRO A 33 10.96 2.62 1.35
N GLU A 34 10.12 3.55 1.78
CA GLU A 34 8.75 3.69 1.31
C GLU A 34 8.75 4.33 -0.08
N LYS A 35 8.34 3.58 -1.10
CA LYS A 35 8.34 4.02 -2.50
C LYS A 35 6.96 4.15 -3.11
N ILE A 36 5.95 3.57 -2.48
CA ILE A 36 4.58 3.55 -2.97
C ILE A 36 3.63 4.13 -1.92
N LEU A 37 2.77 5.05 -2.34
CA LEU A 37 1.60 5.48 -1.58
C LEU A 37 0.36 4.84 -2.20
N GLN A 38 -0.34 4.01 -1.43
CA GLN A 38 -1.48 3.24 -1.93
C GLN A 38 -2.79 3.69 -1.28
N PHE A 39 -3.72 4.22 -2.08
CA PHE A 39 -5.07 4.57 -1.63
C PHE A 39 -6.02 3.39 -1.88
N GLY A 40 -6.39 2.73 -0.79
CA GLY A 40 -7.27 1.57 -0.80
C GLY A 40 -6.68 0.35 -0.10
N THR A 41 -7.51 -0.31 0.68
CA THR A 41 -7.14 -1.48 1.50
C THR A 41 -7.78 -2.77 0.98
N GLY A 42 -8.38 -2.71 -0.21
CA GLY A 42 -9.17 -3.80 -0.79
C GLY A 42 -8.36 -5.05 -1.13
N VAL A 43 -9.06 -6.16 -1.28
CA VAL A 43 -8.46 -7.48 -1.61
C VAL A 43 -7.75 -7.44 -2.98
N LEU A 44 -8.25 -6.64 -3.94
CA LEU A 44 -7.63 -6.50 -5.25
C LEU A 44 -6.18 -6.00 -5.13
N LEU A 45 -5.97 -4.88 -4.45
CA LEU A 45 -4.62 -4.31 -4.29
C LEU A 45 -3.69 -5.26 -3.55
N ARG A 46 -4.18 -5.88 -2.47
CA ARG A 46 -3.40 -6.87 -1.69
C ARG A 46 -3.04 -8.10 -2.52
N GLY A 47 -4.00 -8.63 -3.29
CA GLY A 47 -3.81 -9.84 -4.08
C GLY A 47 -3.02 -9.62 -5.37
N LEU A 48 -2.93 -8.40 -5.86
CA LEU A 48 -2.27 -8.05 -7.12
C LEU A 48 -1.06 -7.15 -6.88
N CYS A 49 -1.26 -5.87 -6.56
CA CYS A 49 -0.18 -4.90 -6.46
C CYS A 49 0.80 -5.24 -5.34
N ASP A 50 0.29 -5.46 -4.12
CA ASP A 50 1.14 -5.78 -2.96
C ASP A 50 1.84 -7.13 -3.11
N TYR A 51 1.20 -8.09 -3.79
CA TYR A 51 1.83 -9.36 -4.15
C TYR A 51 3.02 -9.17 -5.09
N PHE A 52 2.87 -8.37 -6.14
CA PHE A 52 3.97 -8.11 -7.08
C PHE A 52 5.10 -7.28 -6.47
N VAL A 53 4.79 -6.35 -5.56
CA VAL A 53 5.81 -5.62 -4.80
C VAL A 53 6.62 -6.57 -3.92
N ASP A 54 5.96 -7.47 -3.18
CA ASP A 54 6.64 -8.48 -2.37
C ASP A 54 7.49 -9.42 -3.23
N LYS A 55 6.95 -9.87 -4.36
CA LYS A 55 7.67 -10.74 -5.31
C LYS A 55 8.92 -10.05 -5.89
N ALA A 56 8.80 -8.78 -6.28
CA ALA A 56 9.93 -7.98 -6.77
C ALA A 56 10.97 -7.73 -5.67
N ASN A 57 10.55 -7.52 -4.43
CA ASN A 57 11.43 -7.40 -3.27
C ASN A 57 12.20 -8.71 -3.01
N ARG A 58 11.53 -9.87 -3.07
CA ARG A 58 12.17 -11.19 -2.94
C ARG A 58 13.21 -11.44 -4.03
N ALA A 59 12.95 -10.96 -5.24
CA ALA A 59 13.89 -11.01 -6.36
C ALA A 59 15.00 -9.93 -6.30
N GLY A 60 14.98 -9.05 -5.30
CA GLY A 60 15.96 -7.96 -5.14
C GLY A 60 15.84 -6.84 -6.18
N GLN A 61 14.73 -6.80 -6.93
CA GLN A 61 14.56 -5.88 -8.07
C GLN A 61 13.97 -4.52 -7.67
N PHE A 62 13.06 -4.45 -6.68
CA PHE A 62 12.38 -3.21 -6.32
C PHE A 62 12.96 -2.52 -5.08
N LYS A 63 13.18 -3.29 -4.00
CA LYS A 63 13.70 -2.80 -2.71
C LYS A 63 12.91 -1.59 -2.19
N GLY A 64 11.60 -1.74 -2.06
CA GLY A 64 10.71 -0.67 -1.63
C GLY A 64 9.47 -1.20 -0.94
N ARG A 65 8.84 -0.35 -0.13
CA ARG A 65 7.64 -0.67 0.65
C ARG A 65 6.48 0.27 0.32
N VAL A 66 5.30 -0.13 0.75
CA VAL A 66 4.03 0.54 0.52
C VAL A 66 3.55 1.20 1.80
N VAL A 67 3.22 2.49 1.73
CA VAL A 67 2.39 3.17 2.74
C VAL A 67 0.94 3.01 2.31
N LEU A 68 0.16 2.32 3.14
CA LEU A 68 -1.25 2.04 2.88
C LEU A 68 -2.13 3.15 3.45
N VAL A 69 -3.00 3.74 2.65
CA VAL A 69 -3.93 4.81 3.07
C VAL A 69 -5.35 4.29 3.11
N LYS A 70 -5.95 4.32 4.31
CA LYS A 70 -7.39 4.11 4.53
C LYS A 70 -8.14 5.41 4.25
N SER A 71 -9.00 5.42 3.26
CA SER A 71 -9.81 6.60 2.91
C SER A 71 -10.96 6.86 3.88
N THR A 72 -11.43 5.85 4.62
CA THR A 72 -12.58 5.94 5.52
C THR A 72 -12.16 5.73 6.97
N ALA A 73 -12.78 6.50 7.89
CA ALA A 73 -12.59 6.35 9.34
C ALA A 73 -13.34 5.13 9.92
N LYS A 74 -14.18 4.46 9.14
CA LYS A 74 -14.98 3.31 9.58
C LYS A 74 -14.15 2.03 9.50
N GLY A 75 -13.78 1.50 10.64
CA GLY A 75 -13.05 0.24 10.82
C GLY A 75 -12.21 0.33 12.09
N GLY A 76 -12.33 -0.66 12.99
CA GLY A 76 -11.47 -0.78 14.17
C GLY A 76 -10.00 -0.92 13.80
N ALA A 77 -9.16 -1.10 14.81
CA ALA A 77 -7.76 -1.47 14.59
C ALA A 77 -7.73 -2.66 13.63
N ASP A 78 -7.22 -2.41 12.43
CA ASP A 78 -7.18 -3.41 11.38
C ASP A 78 -6.13 -4.46 11.75
N ALA A 79 -6.33 -5.69 11.33
CA ALA A 79 -5.30 -6.72 11.47
C ALA A 79 -3.92 -6.25 10.97
N PHE A 80 -3.90 -5.34 9.99
CA PHE A 80 -2.67 -4.72 9.50
C PHE A 80 -1.90 -3.95 10.57
N ASP A 81 -2.59 -3.15 11.40
CA ASP A 81 -1.94 -2.34 12.44
C ASP A 81 -1.34 -3.23 13.53
N THR A 82 -1.98 -4.35 13.82
CA THR A 82 -1.53 -5.31 14.84
C THR A 82 -0.53 -6.34 14.33
N GLN A 83 -0.36 -6.44 13.02
CA GLN A 83 0.53 -7.38 12.32
C GLN A 83 1.70 -6.70 11.61
N ASP A 84 2.03 -5.45 11.95
CA ASP A 84 3.11 -4.69 11.31
C ASP A 84 3.00 -4.62 9.77
N GLY A 85 1.78 -4.58 9.24
CA GLY A 85 1.51 -4.61 7.81
C GLY A 85 1.66 -5.99 7.15
N LEU A 86 1.99 -7.02 7.91
CA LEU A 86 2.16 -8.37 7.39
C LEU A 86 0.82 -9.08 7.18
N PHE A 87 0.75 -9.89 6.14
CA PHE A 87 -0.40 -10.77 5.90
C PHE A 87 0.02 -12.00 5.09
N THR A 88 -0.77 -13.06 5.14
CA THR A 88 -0.48 -14.29 4.40
C THR A 88 -1.28 -14.34 3.10
N HIS A 89 -0.59 -14.50 1.98
CA HIS A 89 -1.19 -14.93 0.73
C HIS A 89 -1.34 -16.44 0.69
N CYS A 90 -2.56 -16.88 0.34
CA CYS A 90 -2.87 -18.28 0.05
C CYS A 90 -3.16 -18.38 -1.45
N ILE A 91 -2.22 -18.92 -2.21
CA ILE A 91 -2.33 -19.05 -3.66
C ILE A 91 -2.72 -20.50 -3.95
N LYS A 92 -3.91 -20.69 -4.52
CA LYS A 92 -4.42 -22.00 -4.89
C LYS A 92 -4.95 -21.99 -6.31
N GLY A 93 -4.57 -22.97 -7.10
CA GLY A 93 -5.01 -23.03 -8.49
C GLY A 93 -4.44 -24.21 -9.25
N ILE A 94 -4.51 -24.12 -10.56
CA ILE A 94 -3.91 -25.06 -11.49
C ILE A 94 -2.94 -24.28 -12.37
N ASP A 95 -1.68 -24.67 -12.38
CA ASP A 95 -0.63 -24.14 -13.23
C ASP A 95 -0.03 -25.26 -14.08
N GLU A 96 -0.02 -25.10 -15.40
CA GLU A 96 0.42 -26.13 -16.37
C GLU A 96 -0.18 -27.53 -16.12
N GLY A 97 -1.47 -27.58 -15.73
CA GLY A 97 -2.19 -28.83 -15.44
C GLY A 97 -1.88 -29.46 -14.07
N LYS A 98 -1.05 -28.82 -13.23
CA LYS A 98 -0.73 -29.29 -11.89
C LYS A 98 -1.40 -28.41 -10.84
N GLN A 99 -1.86 -29.05 -9.77
CA GLN A 99 -2.39 -28.31 -8.61
C GLN A 99 -1.25 -27.56 -7.92
N VAL A 100 -1.45 -26.24 -7.74
CA VAL A 100 -0.54 -25.36 -7.00
C VAL A 100 -1.21 -24.94 -5.71
N GLU A 101 -0.48 -25.02 -4.61
CA GLU A 101 -0.90 -24.51 -3.31
C GLU A 101 0.33 -23.90 -2.62
N GLU A 102 0.35 -22.57 -2.53
CA GLU A 102 1.46 -21.79 -1.95
C GLU A 102 0.96 -20.88 -0.85
N TYR A 103 1.75 -20.75 0.20
CA TYR A 103 1.52 -19.82 1.29
C TYR A 103 2.74 -18.93 1.47
N LEU A 104 2.56 -17.62 1.40
CA LEU A 104 3.66 -16.69 1.61
C LEU A 104 3.24 -15.56 2.56
N VAL A 105 4.15 -15.13 3.41
CA VAL A 105 3.98 -13.92 4.22
C VAL A 105 4.43 -12.74 3.38
N ASN A 106 3.49 -11.88 3.05
CA ASN A 106 3.74 -10.63 2.35
C ASN A 106 4.20 -9.56 3.34
N ALA A 107 5.29 -8.87 3.01
CA ALA A 107 5.90 -7.80 3.80
C ALA A 107 6.05 -6.50 2.99
N SER A 108 5.25 -6.32 1.94
CA SER A 108 5.29 -5.11 1.12
C SER A 108 4.84 -3.86 1.86
N ILE A 109 3.85 -3.97 2.77
CA ILE A 109 3.28 -2.84 3.49
C ILE A 109 4.18 -2.46 4.68
N SER A 110 4.60 -1.19 4.74
CA SER A 110 5.41 -0.64 5.86
C SER A 110 4.55 -0.23 7.04
N ARG A 111 3.48 0.48 6.75
CA ARG A 111 2.52 1.02 7.72
C ARG A 111 1.20 1.37 7.07
N THR A 112 0.19 1.56 7.89
CA THR A 112 -1.14 2.00 7.48
C THR A 112 -1.45 3.37 8.08
N LEU A 113 -1.98 4.29 7.29
CA LEU A 113 -2.40 5.62 7.71
C LEU A 113 -3.90 5.81 7.41
N THR A 114 -4.62 6.42 8.32
CA THR A 114 -6.04 6.78 8.14
C THR A 114 -6.14 8.23 7.69
N ALA A 115 -6.62 8.49 6.47
CA ALA A 115 -6.60 9.81 5.85
C ALA A 115 -7.24 10.90 6.73
N SER A 116 -8.39 10.64 7.34
CA SER A 116 -9.10 11.61 8.18
C SER A 116 -8.43 11.91 9.54
N LYS A 117 -7.47 11.10 9.96
CA LYS A 117 -6.80 11.24 11.27
C LYS A 117 -5.33 11.60 11.14
N GLU A 118 -4.68 11.16 10.06
CA GLU A 118 -3.23 11.20 9.90
C GLU A 118 -2.83 11.88 8.60
N TRP A 119 -3.63 12.89 8.17
CA TRP A 119 -3.40 13.58 6.91
C TRP A 119 -2.01 14.22 6.81
N ASP A 120 -1.54 14.82 7.87
CA ASP A 120 -0.21 15.44 7.92
C ASP A 120 0.91 14.39 7.73
N SER A 121 0.72 13.19 8.26
CA SER A 121 1.66 12.07 8.05
C SER A 121 1.65 11.58 6.59
N ILE A 122 0.48 11.64 5.93
CA ILE A 122 0.36 11.32 4.50
C ILE A 122 1.05 12.40 3.68
N LEU A 123 0.82 13.67 3.97
CA LEU A 123 1.51 14.78 3.29
C LEU A 123 3.03 14.76 3.53
N ALA A 124 3.48 14.32 4.69
CA ALA A 124 4.91 14.15 4.96
C ALA A 124 5.58 13.14 4.00
N CYS A 125 4.85 12.14 3.52
CA CYS A 125 5.37 11.22 2.49
C CYS A 125 5.69 11.96 1.17
N ALA A 126 5.03 13.09 0.88
CA ALA A 126 5.29 13.87 -0.32
C ALA A 126 6.71 14.48 -0.35
N ALA A 127 7.32 14.68 0.81
CA ALA A 127 8.68 15.21 0.96
C ALA A 127 9.77 14.14 0.76
N SER A 128 9.42 12.85 0.73
CA SER A 128 10.39 11.78 0.55
C SER A 128 10.86 11.69 -0.91
N PRO A 129 12.17 11.74 -1.19
CA PRO A 129 12.70 11.53 -2.53
C PRO A 129 12.52 10.09 -3.01
N ASP A 130 12.38 9.13 -2.09
CA ASP A 130 12.18 7.71 -2.43
C ASP A 130 10.76 7.40 -2.90
N MET A 131 9.79 8.27 -2.57
CA MET A 131 8.39 8.09 -2.97
C MET A 131 8.23 8.30 -4.48
N GLN A 132 7.83 7.27 -5.22
CA GLN A 132 7.87 7.22 -6.68
C GLN A 132 6.52 6.92 -7.33
N ILE A 133 5.66 6.17 -6.63
CA ILE A 133 4.44 5.62 -7.23
C ILE A 133 3.24 5.91 -6.32
N ILE A 134 2.12 6.26 -6.94
CA ILE A 134 0.82 6.30 -6.27
C ILE A 134 -0.08 5.25 -6.92
N ILE A 135 -0.67 4.37 -6.12
CA ILE A 135 -1.65 3.38 -6.58
C ILE A 135 -3.00 3.69 -5.95
N SER A 136 -4.07 3.56 -6.71
CA SER A 136 -5.43 3.74 -6.17
C SER A 136 -6.38 2.63 -6.60
N ASN A 137 -7.30 2.30 -5.70
CA ASN A 137 -8.49 1.51 -5.99
C ASN A 137 -9.59 1.94 -5.00
N THR A 138 -10.22 3.09 -5.30
CA THR A 138 -11.10 3.80 -4.36
C THR A 138 -12.58 3.55 -4.63
N THR A 139 -12.94 2.80 -5.62
CA THR A 139 -14.28 2.57 -6.17
C THR A 139 -14.67 3.59 -7.24
N GLU A 140 -15.71 3.26 -8.03
CA GLU A 140 -16.22 4.10 -9.12
C GLU A 140 -16.79 5.44 -8.62
N VAL A 141 -17.25 5.48 -7.36
CA VAL A 141 -17.73 6.71 -6.71
C VAL A 141 -16.57 7.51 -6.12
N GLY A 142 -15.54 6.83 -5.61
CA GLY A 142 -14.40 7.45 -4.96
C GLY A 142 -13.52 8.29 -5.89
N ILE A 143 -13.49 7.97 -7.18
CA ILE A 143 -12.70 8.68 -8.21
C ILE A 143 -13.42 9.91 -8.80
N GLN A 144 -14.69 10.13 -8.46
CA GLN A 144 -15.49 11.22 -9.04
C GLN A 144 -15.00 12.58 -8.57
N TYR A 145 -15.06 13.55 -9.49
CA TYR A 145 -14.81 14.96 -9.17
C TYR A 145 -15.87 15.50 -8.20
N VAL A 146 -15.42 16.17 -7.15
CA VAL A 146 -16.26 16.88 -6.18
C VAL A 146 -15.94 18.36 -6.22
N ALA A 147 -16.91 19.18 -6.66
CA ALA A 147 -16.75 20.63 -6.69
C ALA A 147 -16.56 21.17 -5.26
N ASN A 148 -15.65 22.13 -5.10
CA ASN A 148 -15.37 22.81 -3.82
C ASN A 148 -14.82 21.89 -2.70
N ASP A 149 -14.24 20.73 -3.03
CA ASP A 149 -13.51 19.94 -2.06
C ASP A 149 -12.14 20.62 -1.81
N PRO A 150 -11.89 21.16 -0.59
CA PRO A 150 -10.70 21.97 -0.35
C PRO A 150 -9.45 21.11 -0.36
N ILE A 151 -8.42 21.53 -1.07
CA ILE A 151 -7.10 20.88 -1.11
C ILE A 151 -6.12 21.41 -0.06
N SER A 152 -6.56 22.34 0.78
CA SER A 152 -5.78 22.96 1.86
C SER A 152 -6.61 23.07 3.13
N GLY A 153 -5.93 23.11 4.29
CA GLY A 153 -6.59 23.28 5.60
C GLY A 153 -7.11 22.01 6.24
N GLY A 154 -6.74 20.84 5.71
CA GLY A 154 -7.12 19.53 6.26
C GLY A 154 -7.21 18.46 5.19
N CYS A 155 -7.67 17.27 5.59
CA CYS A 155 -7.85 16.17 4.66
C CYS A 155 -9.06 16.40 3.74
N PRO A 156 -8.87 16.46 2.41
CA PRO A 156 -9.98 16.52 1.46
C PRO A 156 -10.92 15.30 1.58
N ASN A 157 -12.16 15.44 1.11
CA ASN A 157 -13.14 14.36 1.18
C ASN A 157 -12.93 13.33 0.05
N SER A 158 -12.80 13.79 -1.19
CA SER A 158 -12.65 12.92 -2.37
C SER A 158 -11.21 12.44 -2.56
N PHE A 159 -11.05 11.33 -3.26
CA PHE A 159 -9.71 10.85 -3.63
C PHE A 159 -9.00 11.78 -4.62
N PRO A 160 -9.64 12.29 -5.69
CA PRO A 160 -8.96 13.24 -6.58
C PRO A 160 -8.41 14.47 -5.86
N ALA A 161 -9.17 15.05 -4.92
CA ALA A 161 -8.69 16.19 -4.15
C ALA A 161 -7.53 15.83 -3.19
N LYS A 162 -7.56 14.62 -2.57
CA LYS A 162 -6.43 14.11 -1.79
C LYS A 162 -5.18 13.96 -2.65
N LEU A 163 -5.33 13.42 -3.86
CA LEU A 163 -4.24 13.25 -4.81
C LEU A 163 -3.64 14.59 -5.20
N VAL A 164 -4.48 15.57 -5.57
CA VAL A 164 -4.03 16.93 -5.91
C VAL A 164 -3.31 17.59 -4.74
N ALA A 165 -3.85 17.50 -3.52
CA ALA A 165 -3.22 18.06 -2.33
C ALA A 165 -1.84 17.43 -2.06
N PHE A 166 -1.71 16.13 -2.21
CA PHE A 166 -0.45 15.41 -2.07
C PHE A 166 0.57 15.84 -3.13
N LEU A 167 0.17 15.87 -4.40
CA LEU A 167 1.05 16.27 -5.51
C LEU A 167 1.46 17.73 -5.40
N HIS A 168 0.55 18.62 -4.94
CA HIS A 168 0.86 20.03 -4.69
C HIS A 168 1.89 20.19 -3.55
N ALA A 169 1.72 19.45 -2.44
CA ALA A 169 2.70 19.45 -1.35
C ALA A 169 4.08 18.99 -1.83
N ARG A 170 4.12 17.95 -2.67
CA ARG A 170 5.35 17.46 -3.28
C ARG A 170 5.98 18.49 -4.21
N TRP A 171 5.18 19.12 -5.07
CA TRP A 171 5.65 20.17 -5.97
C TRP A 171 6.27 21.35 -5.19
N GLN A 172 5.62 21.77 -4.11
CA GLN A 172 6.15 22.82 -3.24
C GLN A 172 7.46 22.41 -2.58
N HIS A 173 7.53 21.19 -2.02
CA HIS A 173 8.74 20.71 -1.33
C HIS A 173 9.96 20.65 -2.25
N PHE A 174 9.77 20.18 -3.49
CA PHE A 174 10.84 20.05 -4.47
C PHE A 174 10.97 21.24 -5.42
N ASN A 175 10.30 22.36 -5.13
CA ASN A 175 10.33 23.58 -5.96
C ASN A 175 10.03 23.33 -7.45
N GLY A 176 9.11 22.44 -7.75
CA GLY A 176 8.72 22.10 -9.13
C GLY A 176 9.76 21.31 -9.92
N ALA A 177 10.75 20.70 -9.27
CA ALA A 177 11.78 19.90 -9.95
C ALA A 177 11.15 18.75 -10.74
N SER A 178 11.44 18.63 -12.04
CA SER A 178 10.91 17.59 -12.92
C SER A 178 11.33 16.17 -12.49
N THR A 179 12.46 16.04 -11.81
CA THR A 179 12.96 14.77 -11.26
C THR A 179 12.15 14.26 -10.07
N ALA A 180 11.28 15.10 -9.48
CA ALA A 180 10.40 14.74 -8.39
C ALA A 180 9.01 14.24 -8.86
N GLY A 181 8.79 14.07 -10.15
CA GLY A 181 7.57 13.50 -10.71
C GLY A 181 7.27 12.11 -10.17
N MET A 182 5.99 11.72 -10.21
CA MET A 182 5.52 10.41 -9.74
C MET A 182 4.73 9.68 -10.82
N VAL A 183 4.75 8.35 -10.77
CA VAL A 183 3.88 7.50 -11.58
C VAL A 183 2.57 7.28 -10.81
N ILE A 184 1.44 7.57 -11.46
CA ILE A 184 0.11 7.35 -10.89
C ILE A 184 -0.52 6.16 -11.61
N VAL A 185 -0.95 5.17 -10.83
CA VAL A 185 -1.52 3.90 -11.31
C VAL A 185 -2.94 3.74 -10.75
N PRO A 186 -3.95 4.33 -11.40
CA PRO A 186 -5.34 4.09 -11.02
C PRO A 186 -5.75 2.69 -11.45
N THR A 187 -6.37 1.94 -10.54
CA THR A 187 -6.83 0.56 -10.79
C THR A 187 -8.33 0.38 -10.55
N GLU A 188 -9.07 1.46 -10.49
CA GLU A 188 -10.51 1.45 -10.39
C GLU A 188 -11.12 0.77 -11.62
N LEU A 189 -12.21 0.02 -11.42
CA LEU A 189 -12.90 -0.69 -12.49
C LEU A 189 -13.78 0.27 -13.32
N ILE A 190 -13.12 1.19 -14.01
CA ILE A 190 -13.75 2.21 -14.86
C ILE A 190 -13.01 2.22 -16.20
N ILE A 191 -13.77 2.31 -17.30
CA ILE A 191 -13.19 2.47 -18.63
C ILE A 191 -12.44 3.81 -18.68
N ASN A 192 -11.18 3.78 -19.14
CA ASN A 192 -10.30 4.96 -19.21
C ASN A 192 -10.14 5.68 -17.85
N ASN A 193 -9.97 4.91 -16.77
CA ASN A 193 -9.86 5.44 -15.41
C ASN A 193 -8.78 6.52 -15.26
N GLY A 194 -7.67 6.41 -15.99
CA GLY A 194 -6.62 7.43 -16.00
C GLY A 194 -7.05 8.77 -16.60
N ASP A 195 -7.97 8.75 -17.57
CA ASP A 195 -8.52 9.98 -18.19
C ASP A 195 -9.61 10.59 -17.29
N VAL A 196 -10.26 9.77 -16.47
CA VAL A 196 -11.30 10.21 -15.53
C VAL A 196 -10.68 10.88 -14.31
N LEU A 197 -9.54 10.38 -13.83
CA LEU A 197 -8.79 10.90 -12.68
C LEU A 197 -8.09 12.22 -13.01
#